data_e7c10eda207209eda3838de73f3b55fb
#
_entry.id   e7c10eda207209eda3838de73f3b55fb
#
_cell.length_a   1.000
_cell.length_b   1.000
_cell.length_c   1.000
_cell.angle_alpha   90.00
_cell.angle_beta   90.00
_cell.angle_gamma   90.00
#
_symmetry.space_group_name_H-M   'P 1'
#
loop_
_entity.id
_entity.type
_entity.pdbx_description
1 polymer ?
#
loop_
_entity_poly.entity_id
_entity_poly.type
_entity_poly.pdbx_seq_one_letter_code
_entity_poly.pdbx_strand_id
1 'polypeptide(L)' 'MEIRIGIVQSMKEIDVELADDADRDALGAQVEAALSNDQVLWLTDRKGRRVGVPAARIAYVEFGTPARERVVGFGTA' A
#
# COMPACT_ATOMS: atom_id res chain seq x y z
N MET A 1 1.65 9.18 3.17
CA MET A 1 1.93 8.26 2.07
C MET A 1 0.75 7.33 1.85
N GLU A 2 0.35 7.17 0.62
CA GLU A 2 -0.82 6.39 0.30
C GLU A 2 -0.42 5.02 -0.23
N ILE A 3 -1.15 3.98 0.19
CA ILE A 3 -0.99 2.65 -0.36
C ILE A 3 -2.32 2.25 -1.00
N ARG A 4 -2.25 1.75 -2.21
CA ARG A 4 -3.42 1.27 -2.93
C ARG A 4 -3.31 -0.22 -3.14
N ILE A 5 -4.36 -0.95 -2.77
CA ILE A 5 -4.38 -2.40 -2.86
C ILE A 5 -5.49 -2.82 -3.80
N GLY A 6 -5.11 -3.51 -4.88
CA GLY A 6 -6.08 -4.06 -5.80
C GLY A 6 -6.53 -5.43 -5.35
N ILE A 7 -7.82 -5.70 -5.47
CA ILE A 7 -8.43 -6.95 -5.00
C ILE A 7 -8.65 -7.87 -6.19
N VAL A 8 -8.27 -9.14 -6.05
CA VAL A 8 -8.41 -10.10 -7.15
C VAL A 8 -9.87 -10.31 -7.50
N GLN A 9 -10.12 -10.48 -8.78
CA GLN A 9 -11.46 -10.77 -9.30
C GLN A 9 -12.47 -9.70 -8.92
N SER A 10 -11.98 -8.47 -8.78
CA SER A 10 -12.84 -7.36 -8.40
C SER A 10 -12.26 -6.10 -9.02
N MET A 11 -13.12 -5.14 -9.30
CA MET A 11 -12.66 -3.83 -9.76
C MET A 11 -12.39 -2.89 -8.59
N LYS A 12 -12.54 -3.37 -7.38
CA LYS A 12 -12.36 -2.54 -6.20
C LYS A 12 -10.89 -2.39 -5.83
N GLU A 13 -10.57 -1.25 -5.30
CA GLU A 13 -9.26 -0.97 -4.73
C GLU A 13 -9.45 -0.44 -3.33
N ILE A 14 -8.51 -0.72 -2.48
CA ILE A 14 -8.51 -0.22 -1.11
C ILE A 14 -7.39 0.79 -0.99
N ASP A 15 -7.73 2.01 -0.61
CA ASP A 15 -6.74 3.06 -0.39
C ASP A 15 -6.52 3.24 1.10
N VAL A 16 -5.27 3.21 1.53
CA VAL A 16 -4.92 3.40 2.93
C VAL A 16 -3.93 4.55 3.00
N GLU A 17 -4.30 5.58 3.75
CA GLU A 17 -3.41 6.72 3.94
C GLU A 17 -2.60 6.51 5.21
N LEU A 18 -1.31 6.34 5.06
CA LEU A 18 -0.41 6.11 6.18
C LEU A 18 0.12 7.41 6.74
N ALA A 19 0.67 7.34 7.96
CA ALA A 19 1.29 8.50 8.56
C ALA A 19 2.45 9.00 7.70
N ASP A 20 2.73 10.30 7.77
CA ASP A 20 3.75 10.89 6.92
C ASP A 20 5.14 10.35 7.19
N ASP A 21 5.38 9.87 8.41
CA ASP A 21 6.67 9.33 8.78
C ASP A 21 6.78 7.82 8.57
N ALA A 22 5.84 7.22 7.87
CA ALA A 22 5.89 5.80 7.59
C ALA A 22 7.14 5.47 6.79
N ASP A 23 7.78 4.36 7.15
CA ASP A 23 9.00 3.92 6.49
C ASP A 23 8.64 3.09 5.27
N ARG A 24 8.91 3.63 4.10
CA ARG A 24 8.53 3.02 2.84
C ARG A 24 9.22 1.66 2.64
N ASP A 25 10.50 1.58 2.98
CA ASP A 25 11.25 0.35 2.80
C ASP A 25 10.76 -0.74 3.75
N ALA A 26 10.48 -0.37 4.99
CA ALA A 26 9.96 -1.33 5.95
C ALA A 26 8.58 -1.83 5.52
N LEU A 27 7.76 -0.95 4.99
CA LEU A 27 6.45 -1.35 4.50
C LEU A 27 6.57 -2.28 3.30
N GLY A 28 7.49 -2.01 2.40
CA GLY A 28 7.73 -2.88 1.26
C GLY A 28 8.11 -4.28 1.70
N ALA A 29 8.98 -4.37 2.70
CA ALA A 29 9.38 -5.66 3.23
C ALA A 29 8.21 -6.38 3.90
N GLN A 30 7.39 -5.63 4.62
CA GLN A 30 6.22 -6.19 5.28
C GLN A 30 5.22 -6.74 4.26
N VAL A 31 4.97 -5.99 3.19
CA VAL A 31 4.08 -6.42 2.13
C VAL A 31 4.60 -7.70 1.49
N GLU A 32 5.88 -7.70 1.16
CA GLU A 32 6.50 -8.83 0.50
C GLU A 32 6.43 -10.08 1.38
N ALA A 33 6.69 -9.93 2.67
CA ALA A 33 6.63 -11.05 3.59
C ALA A 33 5.22 -11.61 3.70
N ALA A 34 4.22 -10.74 3.78
CA ALA A 34 2.84 -11.19 3.88
C ALA A 34 2.43 -11.95 2.63
N LEU A 35 2.80 -11.44 1.46
CA LEU A 35 2.42 -12.09 0.20
C LEU A 35 3.15 -13.41 0.03
N SER A 36 4.43 -13.47 0.39
CA SER A 36 5.21 -14.69 0.24
C SER A 36 4.76 -15.80 1.17
N ASN A 37 4.25 -15.42 2.34
CA ASN A 37 3.86 -16.40 3.36
C ASN A 37 2.36 -16.62 3.44
N ASP A 38 1.62 -16.06 2.49
CA ASP A 38 0.15 -16.22 2.45
C ASP A 38 -0.49 -15.80 3.77
N GLN A 39 -0.12 -14.63 4.25
CA GLN A 39 -0.61 -14.09 5.51
C GLN A 39 -1.49 -12.88 5.27
N VAL A 40 -2.11 -12.39 6.35
CA VAL A 40 -2.88 -11.16 6.27
C VAL A 40 -1.92 -9.99 6.31
N LEU A 41 -2.09 -9.08 5.36
CA LEU A 41 -1.32 -7.84 5.38
C LEU A 41 -2.07 -6.84 6.26
N TRP A 42 -1.43 -6.42 7.34
CA TRP A 42 -2.02 -5.45 8.26
C TRP A 42 -1.38 -4.09 8.07
N LEU A 43 -2.22 -3.08 7.91
CA LEU A 43 -1.78 -1.70 7.78
C LEU A 43 -2.52 -0.84 8.79
N THR A 44 -1.84 0.19 9.29
CA THR A 44 -2.47 1.14 10.20
C THR A 44 -2.49 2.49 9.49
N ASP A 45 -3.68 3.07 9.36
CA ASP A 45 -3.77 4.35 8.67
C ASP A 45 -3.38 5.49 9.62
N ARG A 46 -3.31 6.69 9.07
CA ARG A 46 -2.84 7.84 9.85
C ARG A 46 -3.76 8.21 11.01
N LYS A 47 -4.98 7.71 10.98
CA LYS A 47 -5.94 7.95 12.06
C LYS A 47 -5.97 6.82 13.07
N GLY A 48 -5.10 5.83 12.92
CA GLY A 48 -5.04 4.71 13.84
C GLY A 48 -5.93 3.55 13.48
N ARG A 49 -6.65 3.63 12.38
CA ARG A 49 -7.50 2.52 11.96
C ARG A 49 -6.65 1.43 11.34
N ARG A 50 -6.93 0.21 11.69
CA ARG A 50 -6.21 -0.94 11.15
C ARG A 50 -6.99 -1.60 10.04
N VAL A 51 -6.26 -1.90 8.95
CA VAL A 51 -6.84 -2.53 7.77
C VAL A 51 -6.09 -3.83 7.54
N GLY A 52 -6.81 -4.94 7.45
CA GLY A 52 -6.19 -6.23 7.19
C GLY A 52 -6.73 -6.80 5.90
N VAL A 53 -5.82 -7.21 5.01
CA VAL A 53 -6.19 -7.78 3.73
C VAL A 53 -5.48 -9.11 3.56
N PRO A 54 -6.22 -10.21 3.37
CA PRO A 54 -5.58 -11.51 3.18
C PRO A 54 -4.76 -11.52 1.89
N ALA A 55 -3.57 -12.10 1.95
CA ALA A 55 -2.69 -12.15 0.79
C ALA A 55 -3.37 -12.78 -0.42
N ALA A 56 -4.20 -13.81 -0.19
CA ALA A 56 -4.86 -14.50 -1.28
C ALA A 56 -5.83 -13.62 -2.06
N ARG A 57 -6.21 -12.49 -1.51
CA ARG A 57 -7.13 -11.56 -2.15
C ARG A 57 -6.44 -10.38 -2.80
N ILE A 58 -5.15 -10.27 -2.66
CA ILE A 58 -4.40 -9.12 -3.15
C ILE A 58 -3.92 -9.39 -4.56
N ALA A 59 -4.34 -8.55 -5.50
CA ALA A 59 -3.85 -8.61 -6.87
C ALA A 59 -2.55 -7.82 -7.01
N TYR A 60 -2.47 -6.66 -6.35
CA TYR A 60 -1.28 -5.84 -6.39
C TYR A 60 -1.31 -4.84 -5.23
N VAL A 61 -0.15 -4.29 -4.92
CA VAL A 61 -0.03 -3.24 -3.92
C VAL A 61 0.81 -2.13 -4.54
N GLU A 62 0.27 -0.92 -4.58
CA GLU A 62 0.97 0.25 -5.11
C GLU A 62 1.29 1.21 -3.98
N PHE A 63 2.50 1.72 -3.97
CA PHE A 63 2.91 2.75 -3.04
C PHE A 63 2.82 4.08 -3.76
N GLY A 64 2.08 5.01 -3.17
CA GLY A 64 1.96 6.32 -3.74
C GLY A 64 3.28 7.06 -3.68
N THR A 65 3.47 7.98 -4.62
CA THR A 65 4.67 8.80 -4.64
C THR A 65 4.50 9.98 -3.70
N PRO A 66 5.59 10.46 -3.11
CA PRO A 66 5.54 11.70 -2.35
C PRO A 66 5.05 12.85 -3.22
N ALA A 67 4.38 13.80 -2.61
CA ALA A 67 3.80 14.91 -3.35
C ALA A 67 4.83 15.62 -4.21
N ARG A 68 6.04 15.85 -3.69
CA ARG A 68 7.05 16.56 -4.45
C ARG A 68 7.51 15.78 -5.67
N GLU A 69 7.49 14.47 -5.58
CA GLU A 69 7.85 13.67 -6.74
C GLU A 69 6.80 13.73 -7.82
N ARG A 70 5.56 13.81 -7.41
CA ARG A 70 4.49 13.97 -8.40
C ARG A 70 4.64 15.27 -9.16
N VAL A 71 5.01 16.33 -8.47
CA VAL A 71 5.20 17.62 -9.12
C VAL A 71 6.32 17.56 -10.14
N VAL A 72 7.40 16.91 -9.78
CA VAL A 72 8.56 16.80 -10.66
C VAL A 72 8.33 15.78 -11.75
N GLY A 73 7.57 14.78 -11.47
CA GLY A 73 7.46 13.66 -12.35
C GLY A 73 6.64 13.88 -13.60
N PHE A 74 6.05 15.03 -13.73
CA PHE A 74 5.18 15.28 -14.86
C PHE A 74 5.88 15.04 -16.19
N GLY A 75 7.12 15.31 -16.23
CA GLY A 75 7.84 15.19 -17.49
C GLY A 75 8.13 13.78 -17.89
N THR A 76 8.01 12.89 -16.97
CA THR A 76 8.35 11.50 -17.26
C THR A 76 7.22 10.74 -17.87
N ALA A 77 6.14 11.31 -17.81
CA ALA A 77 4.95 10.61 -18.23
C ALA A 77 5.15 9.78 -19.46
#